data_c2c4ff97e6688984e7f7b8688cb25e40
#
_entry.id   c2c4ff97e6688984e7f7b8688cb25e40
#
_cell.length_a   1.000
_cell.length_b   1.000
_cell.length_c   1.000
_cell.angle_alpha   90.00
_cell.angle_beta   90.00
_cell.angle_gamma   90.00
#
_symmetry.space_group_name_H-M   'P 1'
#
loop_
_entity.id
_entity.type
_entity.pdbx_description
1 polymer ?
#
loop_
_entity_poly.entity_id
_entity_poly.type
_entity_poly.pdbx_seq_one_letter_code
_entity_poly.pdbx_strand_id
1 'polypeptide(L)'
;IIYMLLTLLSLRRGPSLLREILIITAVWSYVFMVGMPVSVVRAATMITVYSIVGLSGRERMSVNVLAFTAMLMLTVNPLIIYDVGFQLSFVSLAGVLVLCPFASRLVSSEFRMSHPVATGVWQIVVVSFVAQLATAPLVAFYFGRLPLVSLFANIIAVPALTLILYLSVVMIFSFFIPSVSGLFAFLLSIVVSSLNHVLVFLSSLPFASVEGISLTVPQVCAVYVFIISLLAVIKILFKKSFTDRL
;
A
#
# COMPACT_ATOMS: atom_id res chain seq x y z
N ILE A 1 -7.81 6.49 7.46
CA ILE A 1 -8.12 6.99 8.83
C ILE A 1 -8.64 8.41 8.76
N ILE A 2 -7.92 9.39 8.18
CA ILE A 2 -8.37 10.78 8.05
C ILE A 2 -9.73 10.85 7.34
N TYR A 3 -9.91 10.13 6.24
CA TYR A 3 -11.20 10.01 5.56
C TYR A 3 -12.30 9.43 6.46
N MET A 4 -11.97 8.44 7.27
CA MET A 4 -12.92 7.81 8.18
C MET A 4 -13.26 8.72 9.37
N LEU A 5 -12.28 9.43 9.93
CA LEU A 5 -12.52 10.44 10.98
C LEU A 5 -13.41 11.58 10.47
N LEU A 6 -13.17 12.06 9.25
CA LEU A 6 -14.00 13.09 8.63
C LEU A 6 -15.40 12.60 8.26
N THR A 7 -15.58 11.31 7.97
CA THR A 7 -16.91 10.72 7.77
C THR A 7 -17.67 10.56 9.08
N LEU A 8 -16.98 10.25 10.18
CA LEU A 8 -17.55 10.21 11.53
C LEU A 8 -18.00 11.60 12.02
N LEU A 9 -17.25 12.65 11.68
CA LEU A 9 -17.56 14.04 12.02
C LEU A 9 -18.70 14.66 11.18
N SER A 10 -19.55 13.83 10.52
CA SER A 10 -20.72 14.30 9.74
C SER A 10 -20.43 15.26 8.58
N LEU A 11 -19.14 15.48 8.25
CA LEU A 11 -18.70 16.25 7.07
C LEU A 11 -19.00 15.54 5.73
N ARG A 12 -19.67 14.38 5.78
CA ARG A 12 -20.12 13.62 4.60
C ARG A 12 -21.10 14.42 3.74
N ARG A 13 -21.82 15.39 4.32
CA ARG A 13 -22.77 16.28 3.62
C ARG A 13 -22.21 17.66 3.28
N GLY A 14 -20.96 17.97 3.72
CA GLY A 14 -20.30 19.22 3.41
C GLY A 14 -19.79 19.27 1.95
N PRO A 15 -19.46 20.47 1.43
CA PRO A 15 -18.90 20.61 0.10
C PRO A 15 -17.61 19.77 -0.01
N SER A 16 -17.51 18.99 -1.07
CA SER A 16 -16.38 18.09 -1.32
C SER A 16 -15.03 18.82 -1.25
N LEU A 17 -14.99 20.07 -1.64
CA LEU A 17 -13.83 20.94 -1.59
C LEU A 17 -13.29 21.15 -0.17
N LEU A 18 -14.16 21.48 0.80
CA LEU A 18 -13.75 21.72 2.20
C LEU A 18 -13.11 20.46 2.81
N ARG A 19 -13.70 19.30 2.53
CA ARG A 19 -13.18 18.02 3.00
C ARG A 19 -11.78 17.73 2.44
N GLU A 20 -11.57 17.92 1.14
CA GLU A 20 -10.26 17.68 0.51
C GLU A 20 -9.21 18.69 1.00
N ILE A 21 -9.57 19.95 1.21
CA ILE A 21 -8.67 20.96 1.82
C ILE A 21 -8.27 20.51 3.23
N LEU A 22 -9.20 20.07 4.06
CA LEU A 22 -8.90 19.60 5.42
C LEU A 22 -7.97 18.38 5.40
N ILE A 23 -8.18 17.42 4.47
CA ILE A 23 -7.31 16.25 4.32
C ILE A 23 -5.89 16.69 3.95
N ILE A 24 -5.76 17.54 2.93
CA ILE A 24 -4.45 18.03 2.47
C ILE A 24 -3.74 18.77 3.61
N THR A 25 -4.43 19.70 4.28
CA THR A 25 -3.86 20.45 5.41
C THR A 25 -3.40 19.53 6.53
N ALA A 26 -4.23 18.54 6.93
CA ALA A 26 -3.88 17.61 8.00
C ALA A 26 -2.68 16.73 7.62
N VAL A 27 -2.63 16.25 6.37
CA VAL A 27 -1.51 15.42 5.88
C VAL A 27 -0.22 16.22 5.84
N TRP A 28 -0.22 17.43 5.30
CA TRP A 28 0.99 18.27 5.25
C TRP A 28 1.43 18.76 6.63
N SER A 29 0.48 19.07 7.55
CA SER A 29 0.81 19.35 8.95
C SER A 29 1.57 18.20 9.59
N TYR A 30 1.12 16.95 9.35
CA TYR A 30 1.82 15.76 9.82
C TYR A 30 3.24 15.63 9.20
N VAL A 31 3.39 15.90 7.89
CA VAL A 31 4.69 15.89 7.19
C VAL A 31 5.68 16.84 7.86
N PHE A 32 5.25 18.07 8.15
CA PHE A 32 6.08 19.06 8.82
C PHE A 32 6.44 18.65 10.26
N MET A 33 5.48 18.11 11.02
CA MET A 33 5.72 17.65 12.39
C MET A 33 6.77 16.53 12.46
N VAL A 34 6.81 15.63 11.48
CA VAL A 34 7.74 14.48 11.45
C VAL A 34 9.11 14.84 10.86
N GLY A 35 9.29 16.09 10.36
CA GLY A 35 10.56 16.53 9.81
C GLY A 35 10.78 16.17 8.33
N MET A 36 9.72 16.04 7.56
CA MET A 36 9.72 15.86 6.10
C MET A 36 10.51 14.64 5.57
N PRO A 37 10.42 13.45 6.15
CA PRO A 37 11.09 12.28 5.59
C PRO A 37 10.59 12.01 4.17
N VAL A 38 11.48 11.62 3.26
CA VAL A 38 11.16 11.42 1.82
C VAL A 38 9.97 10.49 1.60
N SER A 39 9.85 9.42 2.39
CA SER A 39 8.73 8.47 2.31
C SER A 39 7.37 9.10 2.68
N VAL A 40 7.35 10.00 3.66
CA VAL A 40 6.13 10.68 4.11
C VAL A 40 5.73 11.77 3.13
N VAL A 41 6.70 12.57 2.63
CA VAL A 41 6.48 13.57 1.57
C VAL A 41 5.88 12.93 0.33
N ARG A 42 6.39 11.76 -0.09
CA ARG A 42 5.87 11.00 -1.22
C ARG A 42 4.41 10.60 -1.03
N ALA A 43 4.07 10.03 0.13
CA ALA A 43 2.71 9.66 0.45
C ALA A 43 1.77 10.88 0.48
N ALA A 44 2.22 11.99 1.06
CA ALA A 44 1.47 13.25 1.10
C ALA A 44 1.21 13.82 -0.31
N THR A 45 2.22 13.82 -1.17
CA THR A 45 2.09 14.27 -2.57
C THR A 45 1.09 13.38 -3.33
N MET A 46 1.15 12.06 -3.18
CA MET A 46 0.18 11.14 -3.79
C MET A 46 -1.25 11.42 -3.30
N ILE A 47 -1.44 11.62 -1.99
CA ILE A 47 -2.74 11.95 -1.41
C ILE A 47 -3.25 13.29 -1.96
N THR A 48 -2.39 14.29 -2.06
CA THR A 48 -2.73 15.61 -2.60
C THR A 48 -3.20 15.52 -4.06
N VAL A 49 -2.44 14.84 -4.91
CA VAL A 49 -2.82 14.63 -6.32
C VAL A 49 -4.12 13.84 -6.43
N TYR A 50 -4.28 12.77 -5.64
CA TYR A 50 -5.50 11.98 -5.56
C TYR A 50 -6.73 12.83 -5.18
N SER A 51 -6.58 13.72 -4.19
CA SER A 51 -7.63 14.65 -3.75
C SER A 51 -8.01 15.64 -4.85
N ILE A 52 -7.03 16.26 -5.51
CA ILE A 52 -7.26 17.23 -6.59
C ILE A 52 -7.97 16.57 -7.79
N VAL A 53 -7.49 15.39 -8.20
CA VAL A 53 -8.12 14.63 -9.31
C VAL A 53 -9.54 14.23 -8.95
N GLY A 54 -9.80 13.89 -7.69
CA GLY A 54 -11.14 13.59 -7.20
C GLY A 54 -12.11 14.76 -7.26
N LEU A 55 -11.63 15.99 -7.03
CA LEU A 55 -12.43 17.20 -7.20
C LEU A 55 -12.79 17.47 -8.68
N SER A 56 -11.93 17.04 -9.59
CA SER A 56 -12.14 17.19 -11.04
C SER A 56 -13.11 16.15 -11.63
N GLY A 57 -13.72 15.27 -10.81
CA GLY A 57 -14.65 14.24 -11.27
C GLY A 57 -14.02 13.11 -12.09
N ARG A 58 -12.69 13.03 -12.12
CA ARG A 58 -11.95 11.98 -12.85
C ARG A 58 -11.71 10.75 -11.97
N GLU A 59 -11.40 9.62 -12.61
CA GLU A 59 -10.99 8.42 -11.88
C GLU A 59 -9.73 8.68 -11.04
N ARG A 60 -9.86 8.46 -9.76
CA ARG A 60 -8.82 8.79 -8.78
C ARG A 60 -7.63 7.83 -8.82
N MET A 61 -7.90 6.53 -8.92
CA MET A 61 -6.86 5.49 -8.90
C MET A 61 -6.52 5.05 -10.32
N SER A 62 -5.66 5.79 -10.97
CA SER A 62 -5.22 5.47 -12.32
C SER A 62 -3.70 5.54 -12.45
N VAL A 63 -3.17 4.81 -13.43
CA VAL A 63 -1.74 4.87 -13.78
C VAL A 63 -1.34 6.30 -14.16
N ASN A 64 -2.26 7.08 -14.76
CA ASN A 64 -2.00 8.47 -15.12
C ASN A 64 -1.77 9.35 -13.88
N VAL A 65 -2.56 9.15 -12.80
CA VAL A 65 -2.37 9.87 -11.53
C VAL A 65 -1.02 9.51 -10.92
N LEU A 66 -0.64 8.24 -10.95
CA LEU A 66 0.66 7.78 -10.48
C LEU A 66 1.81 8.41 -11.28
N ALA A 67 1.72 8.37 -12.61
CA ALA A 67 2.71 8.95 -13.50
C ALA A 67 2.83 10.48 -13.31
N PHE A 68 1.70 11.18 -13.18
CA PHE A 68 1.68 12.60 -12.90
C PHE A 68 2.35 12.94 -11.55
N THR A 69 2.07 12.16 -10.51
CA THR A 69 2.72 12.33 -9.20
C THR A 69 4.23 12.11 -9.29
N ALA A 70 4.67 11.08 -10.00
CA ALA A 70 6.10 10.82 -10.23
C ALA A 70 6.77 12.00 -10.95
N MET A 71 6.15 12.49 -12.03
CA MET A 71 6.64 13.62 -12.80
C MET A 71 6.76 14.89 -11.94
N LEU A 72 5.74 15.17 -11.13
CA LEU A 72 5.74 16.32 -10.23
C LEU A 72 6.88 16.22 -9.20
N MET A 73 7.11 15.06 -8.60
CA MET A 73 8.20 14.86 -7.65
C MET A 73 9.57 14.99 -8.31
N LEU A 74 9.75 14.46 -9.52
CA LEU A 74 10.99 14.54 -10.29
C LEU A 74 11.28 15.98 -10.77
N THR A 75 10.25 16.79 -10.99
CA THR A 75 10.42 18.21 -11.33
C THR A 75 10.97 19.01 -10.15
N VAL A 76 10.56 18.68 -8.93
CA VAL A 76 11.05 19.32 -7.71
C VAL A 76 12.47 18.87 -7.36
N ASN A 77 12.75 17.58 -7.47
CA ASN A 77 14.06 17.00 -7.22
C ASN A 77 14.32 15.83 -8.17
N PRO A 78 15.05 16.02 -9.27
CA PRO A 78 15.33 14.97 -10.24
C PRO A 78 16.18 13.83 -9.67
N LEU A 79 17.00 14.08 -8.63
CA LEU A 79 17.84 13.06 -8.02
C LEU A 79 17.04 12.02 -7.23
N ILE A 80 15.78 12.27 -6.93
CA ILE A 80 14.93 11.32 -6.20
C ILE A 80 14.70 10.02 -6.99
N ILE A 81 14.97 10.01 -8.31
CA ILE A 81 14.90 8.79 -9.13
C ILE A 81 15.87 7.72 -8.66
N TYR A 82 16.99 8.10 -8.04
CA TYR A 82 17.99 7.19 -7.49
C TYR A 82 17.66 6.75 -6.05
N ASP A 83 16.63 7.34 -5.43
CA ASP A 83 16.17 6.92 -4.11
C ASP A 83 15.47 5.56 -4.20
N VAL A 84 16.01 4.57 -3.49
CA VAL A 84 15.50 3.20 -3.49
C VAL A 84 14.05 3.16 -3.01
N GLY A 85 13.71 3.97 -2.01
CA GLY A 85 12.36 4.06 -1.51
C GLY A 85 11.39 4.64 -2.54
N PHE A 86 11.81 5.63 -3.35
CA PHE A 86 11.01 6.16 -4.46
C PHE A 86 10.73 5.05 -5.48
N GLN A 87 11.77 4.36 -5.95
CA GLN A 87 11.62 3.30 -6.94
C GLN A 87 10.70 2.18 -6.45
N LEU A 88 10.95 1.64 -5.24
CA LEU A 88 10.15 0.56 -4.67
C LEU A 88 8.68 0.95 -4.50
N SER A 89 8.40 2.16 -4.04
CA SER A 89 7.03 2.62 -3.82
C SER A 89 6.27 2.80 -5.13
N PHE A 90 6.88 3.45 -6.13
CA PHE A 90 6.21 3.67 -7.42
C PHE A 90 6.02 2.37 -8.19
N VAL A 91 7.01 1.47 -8.20
CA VAL A 91 6.92 0.16 -8.83
C VAL A 91 5.88 -0.72 -8.13
N SER A 92 5.86 -0.73 -6.80
CA SER A 92 4.84 -1.45 -6.03
C SER A 92 3.43 -0.99 -6.38
N LEU A 93 3.20 0.33 -6.35
CA LEU A 93 1.88 0.89 -6.63
C LEU A 93 1.48 0.71 -8.10
N ALA A 94 2.42 0.85 -9.05
CA ALA A 94 2.17 0.53 -10.46
C ALA A 94 1.77 -0.93 -10.63
N GLY A 95 2.48 -1.86 -9.98
CA GLY A 95 2.14 -3.28 -9.97
C GLY A 95 0.72 -3.51 -9.45
N VAL A 96 0.38 -2.93 -8.31
CA VAL A 96 -0.97 -3.03 -7.72
C VAL A 96 -2.04 -2.48 -8.67
N LEU A 97 -1.85 -1.29 -9.24
CA LEU A 97 -2.82 -0.67 -10.15
C LEU A 97 -3.06 -1.48 -11.43
N VAL A 98 -2.00 -2.12 -11.95
CA VAL A 98 -2.09 -2.88 -13.20
C VAL A 98 -2.57 -4.31 -12.96
N LEU A 99 -2.10 -4.98 -11.91
CA LEU A 99 -2.31 -6.42 -11.72
C LEU A 99 -3.49 -6.77 -10.80
N CYS A 100 -3.80 -5.95 -9.79
CA CYS A 100 -4.91 -6.25 -8.90
C CYS A 100 -6.28 -6.37 -9.61
N PRO A 101 -6.61 -5.57 -10.63
CA PRO A 101 -7.86 -5.73 -11.36
C PRO A 101 -7.99 -7.10 -12.05
N PHE A 102 -6.86 -7.72 -12.45
CA PHE A 102 -6.87 -9.09 -13.00
C PHE A 102 -7.02 -10.13 -11.92
N ALA A 103 -6.25 -10.03 -10.84
CA ALA A 103 -6.27 -10.99 -9.75
C ALA A 103 -7.62 -10.98 -9.00
N SER A 104 -8.28 -9.84 -8.89
CA SER A 104 -9.61 -9.73 -8.29
C SER A 104 -10.72 -10.41 -9.11
N ARG A 105 -10.52 -10.62 -10.42
CA ARG A 105 -11.46 -11.36 -11.27
C ARG A 105 -11.38 -12.88 -11.11
N LEU A 106 -10.35 -13.40 -10.46
CA LEU A 106 -10.20 -14.84 -10.20
C LEU A 106 -11.23 -15.35 -9.18
N VAL A 107 -11.80 -14.46 -8.38
CA VAL A 107 -12.86 -14.80 -7.42
C VAL A 107 -14.21 -14.35 -7.94
N SER A 108 -15.18 -15.28 -7.96
CA SER A 108 -16.53 -14.99 -8.45
C SER A 108 -17.23 -13.91 -7.63
N SER A 109 -18.13 -13.16 -8.27
CA SER A 109 -18.92 -12.12 -7.60
C SER A 109 -19.81 -12.69 -6.49
N GLU A 110 -20.31 -13.90 -6.68
CA GLU A 110 -21.15 -14.62 -5.69
C GLU A 110 -20.38 -14.95 -4.42
N PHE A 111 -19.16 -15.48 -4.56
CA PHE A 111 -18.29 -15.77 -3.41
C PHE A 111 -17.95 -14.50 -2.63
N ARG A 112 -17.72 -13.39 -3.33
CA ARG A 112 -17.42 -12.10 -2.69
C ARG A 112 -18.57 -11.56 -1.85
N MET A 113 -19.80 -11.75 -2.27
CA MET A 113 -20.99 -11.30 -1.54
C MET A 113 -21.33 -12.20 -0.36
N SER A 114 -21.09 -13.50 -0.49
CA SER A 114 -21.42 -14.47 0.57
C SER A 114 -20.39 -14.53 1.70
N HIS A 115 -19.11 -14.17 1.43
CA HIS A 115 -18.02 -14.31 2.41
C HIS A 115 -17.16 -13.03 2.50
N PRO A 116 -17.66 -11.95 3.12
CA PRO A 116 -16.95 -10.65 3.13
C PRO A 116 -15.58 -10.71 3.84
N VAL A 117 -15.46 -11.48 4.92
CA VAL A 117 -14.18 -11.63 5.65
C VAL A 117 -13.16 -12.37 4.81
N ALA A 118 -13.53 -13.50 4.20
CA ALA A 118 -12.66 -14.26 3.32
C ALA A 118 -12.21 -13.42 2.10
N THR A 119 -13.11 -12.61 1.57
CA THR A 119 -12.80 -11.67 0.48
C THR A 119 -11.80 -10.59 0.92
N GLY A 120 -11.94 -10.07 2.14
CA GLY A 120 -10.97 -9.12 2.71
C GLY A 120 -9.57 -9.72 2.84
N VAL A 121 -9.47 -10.93 3.41
CA VAL A 121 -8.20 -11.66 3.50
C VAL A 121 -7.61 -11.93 2.11
N TRP A 122 -8.44 -12.39 1.17
CA TRP A 122 -8.01 -12.60 -0.21
C TRP A 122 -7.44 -11.34 -0.86
N GLN A 123 -8.08 -10.19 -0.67
CA GLN A 123 -7.57 -8.91 -1.18
C GLN A 123 -6.21 -8.56 -0.58
N ILE A 124 -6.00 -8.75 0.71
CA ILE A 124 -4.71 -8.51 1.37
C ILE A 124 -3.63 -9.43 0.74
N VAL A 125 -3.93 -10.72 0.56
CA VAL A 125 -3.01 -11.67 -0.07
C VAL A 125 -2.65 -11.24 -1.49
N VAL A 126 -3.66 -10.92 -2.30
CA VAL A 126 -3.47 -10.50 -3.70
C VAL A 126 -2.64 -9.23 -3.79
N VAL A 127 -2.98 -8.19 -3.02
CA VAL A 127 -2.25 -6.92 -3.03
C VAL A 127 -0.79 -7.14 -2.58
N SER A 128 -0.58 -7.91 -1.51
CA SER A 128 0.77 -8.21 -1.00
C SER A 128 1.59 -9.01 -2.01
N PHE A 129 1.00 -10.03 -2.63
CA PHE A 129 1.68 -10.84 -3.64
C PHE A 129 2.05 -10.02 -4.87
N VAL A 130 1.14 -9.22 -5.38
CA VAL A 130 1.36 -8.35 -6.54
C VAL A 130 2.42 -7.29 -6.24
N ALA A 131 2.35 -6.64 -5.09
CA ALA A 131 3.34 -5.67 -4.66
C ALA A 131 4.73 -6.32 -4.54
N GLN A 132 4.82 -7.50 -3.94
CA GLN A 132 6.06 -8.25 -3.80
C GLN A 132 6.61 -8.68 -5.16
N LEU A 133 5.77 -9.20 -6.06
CA LEU A 133 6.18 -9.59 -7.41
C LEU A 133 6.75 -8.39 -8.19
N ALA A 134 6.09 -7.24 -8.09
CA ALA A 134 6.54 -6.03 -8.77
C ALA A 134 7.87 -5.50 -8.20
N THR A 135 8.07 -5.57 -6.89
CA THR A 135 9.28 -5.04 -6.24
C THR A 135 10.42 -6.05 -6.11
N ALA A 136 10.14 -7.36 -6.25
CA ALA A 136 11.13 -8.43 -6.06
C ALA A 136 12.46 -8.22 -6.82
N PRO A 137 12.48 -7.84 -8.12
CA PRO A 137 13.74 -7.63 -8.84
C PRO A 137 14.58 -6.49 -8.25
N LEU A 138 13.94 -5.39 -7.83
CA LEU A 138 14.62 -4.26 -7.20
C LEU A 138 15.10 -4.60 -5.78
N VAL A 139 14.28 -5.31 -5.00
CA VAL A 139 14.66 -5.76 -3.66
C VAL A 139 15.85 -6.70 -3.73
N ALA A 140 15.86 -7.66 -4.64
CA ALA A 140 16.98 -8.54 -4.87
C ALA A 140 18.25 -7.79 -5.31
N PHE A 141 18.09 -6.78 -6.17
CA PHE A 141 19.20 -5.95 -6.66
C PHE A 141 19.83 -5.09 -5.56
N TYR A 142 19.00 -4.37 -4.77
CA TYR A 142 19.50 -3.44 -3.77
C TYR A 142 19.91 -4.10 -2.44
N PHE A 143 19.21 -5.15 -2.04
CA PHE A 143 19.39 -5.77 -0.72
C PHE A 143 20.01 -7.17 -0.77
N GLY A 144 20.20 -7.75 -1.97
CA GLY A 144 20.79 -9.08 -2.11
C GLY A 144 19.95 -10.22 -1.54
N ARG A 145 18.68 -9.96 -1.22
CA ARG A 145 17.77 -10.93 -0.57
C ARG A 145 16.32 -10.74 -1.01
N LEU A 146 15.57 -11.84 -0.98
CA LEU A 146 14.12 -11.86 -1.23
C LEU A 146 13.39 -12.39 0.01
N PRO A 147 12.58 -11.58 0.69
CA PRO A 147 11.83 -12.00 1.87
C PRO A 147 10.59 -12.80 1.44
N LEU A 148 10.64 -14.14 1.51
CA LEU A 148 9.52 -15.00 1.14
C LEU A 148 8.39 -14.97 2.17
N VAL A 149 8.75 -14.82 3.44
CA VAL A 149 7.80 -14.79 4.56
C VAL A 149 7.00 -13.49 4.62
N SER A 150 7.41 -12.45 3.91
CA SER A 150 6.73 -11.14 3.92
C SER A 150 5.26 -11.23 3.50
N LEU A 151 4.89 -12.19 2.61
CA LEU A 151 3.51 -12.42 2.22
C LEU A 151 2.64 -12.82 3.42
N PHE A 152 3.12 -13.78 4.21
CA PHE A 152 2.43 -14.24 5.42
C PHE A 152 2.46 -13.17 6.52
N ALA A 153 3.59 -12.49 6.68
CA ALA A 153 3.72 -11.38 7.61
C ALA A 153 2.69 -10.27 7.34
N ASN A 154 2.44 -9.94 6.07
CA ASN A 154 1.46 -8.90 5.69
C ASN A 154 0.01 -9.28 6.03
N ILE A 155 -0.36 -10.56 5.99
CA ILE A 155 -1.70 -11.02 6.38
C ILE A 155 -1.98 -10.66 7.84
N ILE A 156 -0.96 -10.72 8.69
CA ILE A 156 -1.05 -10.42 10.12
C ILE A 156 -0.79 -8.93 10.36
N ALA A 157 0.26 -8.39 9.72
CA ALA A 157 0.69 -7.01 9.96
C ALA A 157 -0.34 -5.97 9.50
N VAL A 158 -1.00 -6.15 8.35
CA VAL A 158 -1.96 -5.17 7.83
C VAL A 158 -3.16 -4.97 8.77
N PRO A 159 -3.85 -6.02 9.24
CA PRO A 159 -4.91 -5.87 10.23
C PRO A 159 -4.41 -5.31 11.57
N ALA A 160 -3.25 -5.79 12.04
CA ALA A 160 -2.67 -5.34 13.30
C ALA A 160 -2.29 -3.85 13.24
N LEU A 161 -1.64 -3.39 12.17
CA LEU A 161 -1.32 -1.97 11.97
C LEU A 161 -2.58 -1.11 11.88
N THR A 162 -3.64 -1.62 11.27
CA THR A 162 -4.94 -0.93 11.24
C THR A 162 -5.50 -0.74 12.65
N LEU A 163 -5.46 -1.80 13.47
CA LEU A 163 -5.90 -1.76 14.86
C LEU A 163 -5.02 -0.81 15.70
N ILE A 164 -3.70 -0.88 15.55
CA ILE A 164 -2.73 0.03 16.20
C ILE A 164 -3.08 1.48 15.90
N LEU A 165 -3.36 1.81 14.64
CA LEU A 165 -3.72 3.16 14.23
C LEU A 165 -5.03 3.63 14.88
N TYR A 166 -6.07 2.79 14.94
CA TYR A 166 -7.33 3.16 15.61
C TYR A 166 -7.15 3.36 17.11
N LEU A 167 -6.44 2.43 17.78
CA LEU A 167 -6.15 2.54 19.21
C LEU A 167 -5.34 3.80 19.52
N SER A 168 -4.33 4.13 18.69
CA SER A 168 -3.51 5.33 18.85
C SER A 168 -4.34 6.60 18.71
N VAL A 169 -5.24 6.66 17.73
CA VAL A 169 -6.13 7.82 17.55
C VAL A 169 -7.05 7.98 18.76
N VAL A 170 -7.70 6.91 19.21
CA VAL A 170 -8.59 6.95 20.38
C VAL A 170 -7.79 7.35 21.64
N MET A 171 -6.58 6.83 21.82
CA MET A 171 -5.71 7.19 22.94
C MET A 171 -5.39 8.69 22.96
N ILE A 172 -5.05 9.28 21.80
CA ILE A 172 -4.78 10.72 21.68
C ILE A 172 -6.00 11.55 22.02
N PHE A 173 -7.19 11.22 21.51
CA PHE A 173 -8.42 11.94 21.81
C PHE A 173 -8.88 11.76 23.26
N SER A 174 -8.52 10.64 23.89
CA SER A 174 -8.84 10.34 25.30
C SER A 174 -7.81 10.91 26.28
N PHE A 175 -6.81 11.67 25.81
CA PHE A 175 -5.72 12.19 26.65
C PHE A 175 -6.22 12.97 27.88
N PHE A 176 -7.34 13.68 27.76
CA PHE A 176 -7.95 14.44 28.85
C PHE A 176 -8.55 13.56 29.98
N ILE A 177 -8.73 12.24 29.74
CA ILE A 177 -9.27 11.29 30.72
C ILE A 177 -8.21 10.22 30.99
N PRO A 178 -7.37 10.37 32.04
CA PRO A 178 -6.21 9.50 32.27
C PRO A 178 -6.54 8.00 32.35
N SER A 179 -7.66 7.64 32.98
CA SER A 179 -8.09 6.25 33.10
C SER A 179 -8.42 5.62 31.74
N VAL A 180 -9.06 6.36 30.84
CA VAL A 180 -9.42 5.90 29.49
C VAL A 180 -8.18 5.83 28.62
N SER A 181 -7.35 6.87 28.64
CA SER A 181 -6.08 6.91 27.89
C SER A 181 -5.14 5.78 28.33
N GLY A 182 -5.04 5.49 29.63
CA GLY A 182 -4.26 4.38 30.17
C GLY A 182 -4.73 3.01 29.69
N LEU A 183 -6.03 2.78 29.61
CA LEU A 183 -6.59 1.55 29.07
C LEU A 183 -6.20 1.36 27.58
N PHE A 184 -6.36 2.40 26.74
CA PHE A 184 -6.00 2.31 25.33
C PHE A 184 -4.48 2.18 25.13
N ALA A 185 -3.66 2.83 25.96
CA ALA A 185 -2.19 2.65 25.97
C ALA A 185 -1.81 1.20 26.29
N PHE A 186 -2.46 0.58 27.25
CA PHE A 186 -2.24 -0.82 27.60
C PHE A 186 -2.63 -1.77 26.47
N LEU A 187 -3.84 -1.58 25.86
CA LEU A 187 -4.27 -2.37 24.71
C LEU A 187 -3.30 -2.20 23.52
N LEU A 188 -2.87 -0.97 23.26
CA LEU A 188 -1.92 -0.66 22.20
C LEU A 188 -0.58 -1.39 22.43
N SER A 189 -0.06 -1.38 23.66
CA SER A 189 1.18 -2.08 24.00
C SER A 189 1.09 -3.59 23.77
N ILE A 190 -0.05 -4.21 24.11
CA ILE A 190 -0.29 -5.65 23.85
C ILE A 190 -0.27 -5.92 22.34
N VAL A 191 -1.00 -5.15 21.54
CA VAL A 191 -1.07 -5.38 20.09
C VAL A 191 0.31 -5.21 19.44
N VAL A 192 1.04 -4.14 19.80
CA VAL A 192 2.38 -3.87 19.26
C VAL A 192 3.35 -4.96 19.67
N SER A 193 3.36 -5.35 20.96
CA SER A 193 4.22 -6.42 21.46
C SER A 193 3.93 -7.76 20.78
N SER A 194 2.65 -8.11 20.66
CA SER A 194 2.22 -9.35 19.97
C SER A 194 2.65 -9.35 18.50
N LEU A 195 2.45 -8.23 17.81
CA LEU A 195 2.89 -8.09 16.41
C LEU A 195 4.41 -8.27 16.29
N ASN A 196 5.19 -7.61 17.15
CA ASN A 196 6.64 -7.72 17.13
C ASN A 196 7.11 -9.18 17.39
N HIS A 197 6.53 -9.88 18.37
CA HIS A 197 6.85 -11.28 18.61
C HIS A 197 6.56 -12.17 17.39
N VAL A 198 5.41 -11.98 16.75
CA VAL A 198 5.04 -12.74 15.54
C VAL A 198 6.02 -12.44 14.41
N LEU A 199 6.37 -11.17 14.18
CA LEU A 199 7.31 -10.79 13.11
C LEU A 199 8.72 -11.33 13.36
N VAL A 200 9.20 -11.29 14.62
CA VAL A 200 10.48 -11.88 15.01
C VAL A 200 10.47 -13.40 14.81
N PHE A 201 9.39 -14.07 15.22
CA PHE A 201 9.23 -15.51 14.99
C PHE A 201 9.24 -15.84 13.49
N LEU A 202 8.48 -15.12 12.67
CA LEU A 202 8.46 -15.32 11.22
C LEU A 202 9.82 -15.06 10.56
N SER A 203 10.56 -14.08 11.04
CA SER A 203 11.91 -13.77 10.52
C SER A 203 12.97 -14.80 10.92
N SER A 204 12.75 -15.55 12.01
CA SER A 204 13.66 -16.60 12.47
C SER A 204 13.51 -17.95 11.74
N LEU A 205 12.49 -18.07 10.87
CA LEU A 205 12.29 -19.29 10.09
C LEU A 205 13.43 -19.51 9.09
N PRO A 206 13.90 -20.75 8.88
CA PRO A 206 15.04 -21.04 8.00
C PRO A 206 14.81 -20.66 6.54
N PHE A 207 13.56 -20.47 6.13
CA PHE A 207 13.16 -20.04 4.77
C PHE A 207 12.57 -18.62 4.75
N ALA A 208 12.84 -17.80 5.76
CA ALA A 208 12.29 -16.46 5.86
C ALA A 208 12.73 -15.56 4.70
N SER A 209 13.97 -15.70 4.26
CA SER A 209 14.53 -14.99 3.11
C SER A 209 15.49 -15.87 2.32
N VAL A 210 15.50 -15.70 1.01
CA VAL A 210 16.56 -16.22 0.15
C VAL A 210 17.64 -15.16 0.07
N GLU A 211 18.83 -15.49 0.56
CA GLU A 211 19.99 -14.60 0.62
C GLU A 211 21.01 -14.94 -0.46
N GLY A 212 21.97 -14.03 -0.70
CA GLY A 212 23.06 -14.25 -1.66
C GLY A 212 22.67 -14.01 -3.12
N ILE A 213 21.58 -13.29 -3.37
CA ILE A 213 21.15 -12.95 -4.72
C ILE A 213 21.92 -11.72 -5.18
N SER A 214 22.84 -11.89 -6.12
CA SER A 214 23.55 -10.78 -6.78
C SER A 214 23.01 -10.59 -8.19
N LEU A 215 22.14 -9.59 -8.37
CA LEU A 215 21.63 -9.22 -9.69
C LEU A 215 22.41 -8.04 -10.25
N THR A 216 22.69 -8.09 -11.54
CA THR A 216 23.22 -6.95 -12.31
C THR A 216 22.07 -6.16 -12.95
N VAL A 217 22.29 -4.90 -13.28
CA VAL A 217 21.27 -4.04 -13.93
C VAL A 217 20.66 -4.70 -15.17
N PRO A 218 21.42 -5.30 -16.10
CA PRO A 218 20.82 -5.99 -17.26
C PRO A 218 19.89 -7.15 -16.86
N GLN A 219 20.24 -7.89 -15.80
CA GLN A 219 19.41 -8.99 -15.30
C GLN A 219 18.10 -8.49 -14.72
N VAL A 220 18.12 -7.38 -13.96
CA VAL A 220 16.90 -6.74 -13.45
C VAL A 220 15.99 -6.33 -14.61
N CYS A 221 16.53 -5.68 -15.63
CA CYS A 221 15.79 -5.32 -16.85
C CYS A 221 15.19 -6.56 -17.54
N ALA A 222 15.96 -7.64 -17.68
CA ALA A 222 15.49 -8.88 -18.28
C ALA A 222 14.33 -9.51 -17.49
N VAL A 223 14.42 -9.51 -16.15
CA VAL A 223 13.34 -10.01 -15.28
C VAL A 223 12.08 -9.18 -15.43
N TYR A 224 12.17 -7.84 -15.50
CA TYR A 224 10.99 -7.00 -15.74
C TYR A 224 10.39 -7.22 -17.11
N VAL A 225 11.19 -7.33 -18.16
CA VAL A 225 10.72 -7.67 -19.52
C VAL A 225 10.01 -9.03 -19.51
N PHE A 226 10.56 -10.02 -18.82
CA PHE A 226 9.93 -11.34 -18.67
C PHE A 226 8.59 -11.25 -17.95
N ILE A 227 8.53 -10.54 -16.81
CA ILE A 227 7.27 -10.35 -16.04
C ILE A 227 6.21 -9.66 -16.90
N ILE A 228 6.56 -8.57 -17.60
CA ILE A 228 5.64 -7.82 -18.46
C ILE A 228 5.15 -8.69 -19.62
N SER A 229 6.05 -9.45 -20.26
CA SER A 229 5.71 -10.35 -21.35
C SER A 229 4.76 -11.46 -20.89
N LEU A 230 5.04 -12.07 -19.75
CA LEU A 230 4.21 -13.10 -19.16
C LEU A 230 2.79 -12.58 -18.87
N LEU A 231 2.71 -11.39 -18.29
CA LEU A 231 1.43 -10.74 -17.99
C LEU A 231 0.65 -10.38 -19.27
N ALA A 232 1.33 -9.94 -20.32
CA ALA A 232 0.71 -9.67 -21.61
C ALA A 232 0.12 -10.94 -22.22
N VAL A 233 0.87 -12.06 -22.18
CA VAL A 233 0.39 -13.38 -22.65
C VAL A 233 -0.82 -13.84 -21.84
N ILE A 234 -0.76 -13.78 -20.51
CA ILE A 234 -1.87 -14.12 -19.63
C ILE A 234 -3.11 -13.30 -19.98
N LYS A 235 -2.95 -11.98 -20.17
CA LYS A 235 -4.05 -11.08 -20.54
C LYS A 235 -4.71 -11.47 -21.86
N ILE A 236 -3.92 -11.85 -22.86
CA ILE A 236 -4.41 -12.27 -24.19
C ILE A 236 -5.18 -13.58 -24.07
N LEU A 237 -4.63 -14.57 -23.35
CA LEU A 237 -5.27 -15.87 -23.14
C LEU A 237 -6.60 -15.75 -22.39
N PHE A 238 -6.66 -14.96 -21.33
CA PHE A 238 -7.91 -14.72 -20.60
C PHE A 238 -8.94 -13.95 -21.43
N LYS A 239 -8.51 -13.00 -22.26
CA LYS A 239 -9.43 -12.29 -23.17
C LYS A 239 -10.05 -13.26 -24.18
N LYS A 240 -9.27 -14.18 -24.76
CA LYS A 240 -9.73 -15.17 -25.75
C LYS A 240 -10.72 -16.15 -25.10
N SER A 241 -10.42 -16.67 -23.90
CA SER A 241 -11.33 -17.59 -23.19
C SER A 241 -12.68 -16.98 -22.81
N PHE A 242 -12.79 -15.65 -22.75
CA PHE A 242 -14.06 -14.95 -22.46
C PHE A 242 -14.87 -14.71 -23.72
N THR A 243 -14.20 -14.50 -24.88
CA THR A 243 -14.86 -14.31 -26.17
C THR A 243 -15.39 -15.63 -26.74
N ASP A 244 -14.76 -16.77 -26.39
CA ASP A 244 -15.17 -18.10 -26.85
C ASP A 244 -16.35 -18.70 -26.01
N ARG A 245 -16.83 -17.97 -24.99
CA ARG A 245 -17.97 -18.38 -24.13
C ARG A 245 -19.23 -17.51 -24.33
N LEU A 246 -19.20 -16.55 -25.24
CA LEU A 246 -20.33 -15.74 -25.71
C LEU A 246 -20.76 -16.20 -27.10
#